data_3bb378192a081612dba00f9b53599d80
#
_entry.id   3bb378192a081612dba00f9b53599d80
#
_cell.length_a   1.000
_cell.length_b   1.000
_cell.length_c   1.000
_cell.angle_alpha   90.00
_cell.angle_beta   90.00
_cell.angle_gamma   90.00
#
_symmetry.space_group_name_H-M   'P 1'
#
loop_
_entity.id
_entity.type
_entity.pdbx_description
1 polymer ?
#
loop_
_entity_poly.entity_id
_entity_poly.type
_entity_poly.pdbx_seq_one_letter_code
_entity_poly.pdbx_strand_id
1 'polypeptide(L)'
;MLAVKHYSIGEMCDAFGVTARALRFYEDENLIAPERRGTTRLYTDRDRARLAWILRGKRVGLSLADIKELLDLYDVGDNRRTQRLKTVERCQEQVDRLKEQRVDIDATITELEGFIALVKAQES
;
A
#
# COMPACT_ATOMS: atom_id res chain seq x y z
N MET A 1 22.89 27.98 -1.73
CA MET A 1 21.83 27.13 -2.30
C MET A 1 22.08 25.68 -1.91
N LEU A 2 21.10 25.06 -1.28
CA LEU A 2 21.24 23.67 -0.85
C LEU A 2 21.06 22.73 -2.05
N ALA A 3 21.97 21.78 -2.18
CA ALA A 3 21.84 20.73 -3.21
C ALA A 3 20.67 19.82 -2.87
N VAL A 4 19.90 19.45 -3.89
CA VAL A 4 18.83 18.46 -3.72
C VAL A 4 19.47 17.10 -3.45
N LYS A 5 19.05 16.44 -2.39
CA LYS A 5 19.55 15.11 -2.07
C LYS A 5 18.87 14.07 -2.96
N HIS A 6 19.68 13.22 -3.55
CA HIS A 6 19.22 12.12 -4.39
C HIS A 6 19.63 10.78 -3.80
N TYR A 7 18.85 9.76 -4.11
CA TYR A 7 19.09 8.39 -3.68
C TYR A 7 19.14 7.48 -4.89
N SER A 8 20.07 6.53 -4.86
CA SER A 8 20.15 5.52 -5.90
C SER A 8 19.02 4.49 -5.74
N ILE A 9 18.79 3.70 -6.80
CA ILE A 9 17.82 2.59 -6.72
C ILE A 9 18.22 1.60 -5.63
N GLY A 10 19.53 1.31 -5.49
CA GLY A 10 20.03 0.44 -4.42
C GLY A 10 19.75 0.98 -3.03
N GLU A 11 19.97 2.28 -2.83
CA GLU A 11 19.65 2.93 -1.54
C GLU A 11 18.17 2.87 -1.21
N MET A 12 17.31 3.06 -2.21
CA MET A 12 15.86 2.95 -2.03
C MET A 12 15.45 1.51 -1.68
N CYS A 13 16.02 0.52 -2.37
CA CYS A 13 15.75 -0.88 -2.08
C CYS A 13 16.12 -1.23 -0.64
N ASP A 14 17.30 -0.81 -0.20
CA ASP A 14 17.79 -1.08 1.15
C ASP A 14 16.96 -0.37 2.22
N ALA A 15 16.61 0.89 1.99
CA ALA A 15 15.86 1.70 2.97
C ALA A 15 14.44 1.19 3.18
N PHE A 16 13.79 0.69 2.14
CA PHE A 16 12.36 0.32 2.18
C PHE A 16 12.12 -1.18 2.12
N GLY A 17 13.16 -1.99 1.95
CA GLY A 17 13.00 -3.44 1.85
C GLY A 17 12.22 -3.87 0.61
N VAL A 18 12.44 -3.19 -0.51
CA VAL A 18 11.75 -3.47 -1.79
C VAL A 18 12.76 -3.84 -2.86
N THR A 19 12.28 -4.47 -3.93
CA THR A 19 13.11 -4.83 -5.06
C THR A 19 13.18 -3.69 -6.08
N ALA A 20 14.23 -3.68 -6.88
CA ALA A 20 14.34 -2.74 -8.00
C ALA A 20 13.18 -2.91 -8.99
N ARG A 21 12.73 -4.15 -9.18
CA ARG A 21 11.57 -4.45 -10.03
C ARG A 21 10.30 -3.77 -9.52
N ALA A 22 10.07 -3.81 -8.21
CA ALA A 22 8.93 -3.14 -7.59
C ALA A 22 8.99 -1.63 -7.80
N LEU A 23 10.16 -1.03 -7.62
CA LEU A 23 10.34 0.41 -7.85
C LEU A 23 10.07 0.80 -9.30
N ARG A 24 10.56 0.01 -10.25
CA ARG A 24 10.29 0.26 -11.67
C ARG A 24 8.80 0.14 -11.99
N PHE A 25 8.11 -0.82 -11.38
CA PHE A 25 6.66 -0.96 -11.52
C PHE A 25 5.93 0.28 -11.01
N TYR A 26 6.30 0.80 -9.84
CA TYR A 26 5.67 2.01 -9.30
C TYR A 26 5.94 3.24 -10.17
N GLU A 27 7.11 3.32 -10.78
CA GLU A 27 7.44 4.37 -11.75
C GLU A 27 6.55 4.25 -13.00
N ASP A 28 6.39 3.04 -13.53
CA ASP A 28 5.55 2.77 -14.69
C ASP A 28 4.08 3.12 -14.43
N GLU A 29 3.63 2.96 -13.21
CA GLU A 29 2.26 3.32 -12.79
C GLU A 29 2.12 4.79 -12.40
N ASN A 30 3.15 5.59 -12.61
CA ASN A 30 3.18 7.02 -12.28
C ASN A 30 2.97 7.33 -10.79
N LEU A 31 3.37 6.41 -9.92
CA LEU A 31 3.29 6.59 -8.47
C LEU A 31 4.51 7.31 -7.92
N ILE A 32 5.65 7.09 -8.53
CA ILE A 32 6.90 7.80 -8.25
C ILE A 32 7.51 8.26 -9.56
N ALA A 33 8.34 9.31 -9.52
CA ALA A 33 8.91 9.91 -10.72
C ALA A 33 10.36 10.32 -10.47
N PRO A 34 11.30 9.34 -10.43
CA PRO A 34 12.71 9.67 -10.23
C PRO A 34 13.23 10.51 -11.40
N GLU A 35 14.18 11.38 -11.09
CA GLU A 35 14.91 12.10 -12.13
C GLU A 35 15.86 11.13 -12.84
N ARG A 36 16.20 11.46 -14.08
CA ARG A 36 17.12 10.66 -14.87
C ARG A 36 18.36 11.46 -15.24
N ARG A 37 19.53 10.84 -15.05
CA ARG A 37 20.80 11.30 -15.63
C ARG A 37 21.30 10.18 -16.53
N GLY A 38 21.09 10.33 -17.85
CA GLY A 38 21.33 9.25 -18.77
C GLY A 38 20.42 8.07 -18.43
N THR A 39 21.02 6.91 -18.14
CA THR A 39 20.28 5.71 -17.74
C THR A 39 20.10 5.58 -16.23
N THR A 40 20.70 6.50 -15.45
CA THR A 40 20.67 6.43 -13.99
C THR A 40 19.43 7.09 -13.43
N ARG A 41 18.73 6.38 -12.53
CA ARG A 41 17.60 6.91 -11.79
C ARG A 41 18.08 7.58 -10.51
N LEU A 42 17.57 8.79 -10.26
CA LEU A 42 17.88 9.57 -9.06
C LEU A 42 16.57 9.84 -8.33
N TYR A 43 16.38 9.16 -7.19
CA TYR A 43 15.16 9.30 -6.40
C TYR A 43 15.29 10.47 -5.44
N THR A 44 14.20 11.21 -5.26
CA THR A 44 14.13 12.40 -4.41
C THR A 44 13.49 12.09 -3.06
N ASP A 45 13.52 13.04 -2.13
CA ASP A 45 12.79 12.93 -0.87
C ASP A 45 11.29 12.80 -1.09
N ARG A 46 10.76 13.45 -2.14
CA ARG A 46 9.37 13.30 -2.54
C ARG A 46 9.06 11.85 -2.93
N ASP A 47 9.93 11.23 -3.73
CA ASP A 47 9.78 9.82 -4.10
C ASP A 47 9.78 8.93 -2.86
N ARG A 48 10.63 9.22 -1.90
CA ARG A 48 10.70 8.46 -0.64
C ARG A 48 9.40 8.57 0.16
N ALA A 49 8.86 9.79 0.29
CA ALA A 49 7.60 10.01 0.99
C ALA A 49 6.46 9.27 0.30
N ARG A 50 6.39 9.33 -1.04
CA ARG A 50 5.38 8.64 -1.82
C ARG A 50 5.51 7.12 -1.67
N LEU A 51 6.72 6.59 -1.71
CA LEU A 51 6.96 5.16 -1.54
C LEU A 51 6.50 4.67 -0.16
N ALA A 52 6.77 5.45 0.89
CA ALA A 52 6.30 5.11 2.23
C ALA A 52 4.77 4.96 2.29
N TRP A 53 4.03 5.86 1.63
CA TRP A 53 2.58 5.81 1.52
C TRP A 53 2.11 4.59 0.73
N ILE A 54 2.77 4.31 -0.40
CA ILE A 54 2.45 3.14 -1.24
C ILE A 54 2.56 1.86 -0.41
N LEU A 55 3.67 1.68 0.28
CA LEU A 55 3.93 0.46 1.05
C LEU A 55 2.98 0.31 2.23
N ARG A 56 2.64 1.42 2.90
CA ARG A 56 1.66 1.40 3.99
C ARG A 56 0.28 1.01 3.48
N GLY A 57 -0.16 1.60 2.38
CA GLY A 57 -1.46 1.30 1.77
C GLY A 57 -1.56 -0.15 1.33
N LYS A 58 -0.51 -0.67 0.69
CA LYS A 58 -0.45 -2.08 0.28
C LYS A 58 -0.54 -3.03 1.48
N ARG A 59 0.15 -2.69 2.56
CA ARG A 59 0.16 -3.54 3.76
C ARG A 59 -1.23 -3.71 4.34
N VAL A 60 -2.06 -2.68 4.29
CA VAL A 60 -3.42 -2.74 4.85
C VAL A 60 -4.48 -3.10 3.81
N GLY A 61 -4.06 -3.44 2.59
CA GLY A 61 -4.94 -3.97 1.56
C GLY A 61 -5.69 -2.93 0.73
N LEU A 62 -5.24 -1.68 0.71
CA LEU A 62 -5.79 -0.70 -0.22
C LEU A 62 -5.39 -1.06 -1.65
N SER A 63 -6.30 -0.84 -2.60
CA SER A 63 -6.00 -1.05 -4.02
C SER A 63 -4.97 -0.05 -4.51
N LEU A 64 -4.24 -0.41 -5.56
CA LEU A 64 -3.28 0.51 -6.18
C LEU A 64 -3.98 1.78 -6.69
N ALA A 65 -5.21 1.65 -7.20
CA ALA A 65 -6.02 2.79 -7.63
C ALA A 65 -6.33 3.74 -6.47
N ASP A 66 -6.70 3.20 -5.30
CA ASP A 66 -6.93 4.01 -4.10
C ASP A 66 -5.66 4.73 -3.66
N ILE A 67 -4.54 4.01 -3.64
CA ILE A 67 -3.24 4.58 -3.27
C ILE A 67 -2.87 5.72 -4.21
N LYS A 68 -3.04 5.52 -5.51
CA LYS A 68 -2.74 6.55 -6.50
C LYS A 68 -3.61 7.79 -6.31
N GLU A 69 -4.92 7.60 -6.08
CA GLU A 69 -5.84 8.71 -5.80
C GLU A 69 -5.35 9.54 -4.61
N LEU A 70 -4.97 8.89 -3.51
CA LEU A 70 -4.49 9.57 -2.32
C LEU A 70 -3.18 10.32 -2.56
N LEU A 71 -2.26 9.72 -3.33
CA LEU A 71 -0.99 10.36 -3.68
C LEU A 71 -1.21 11.59 -4.57
N ASP A 72 -2.13 11.49 -5.53
CA ASP A 72 -2.42 12.60 -6.45
C ASP A 72 -3.05 13.80 -5.72
N LEU A 73 -3.72 13.57 -4.60
CA LEU A 73 -4.30 14.64 -3.78
C LEU A 73 -3.26 15.35 -2.90
N TYR A 74 -2.06 14.81 -2.78
CA TYR A 74 -1.00 15.39 -1.94
C TYR A 74 -0.65 16.82 -2.32
N ASP A 75 -0.70 17.13 -3.61
CA ASP A 75 -0.31 18.43 -4.14
C ASP A 75 -1.49 19.42 -4.29
N VAL A 76 -2.70 19.04 -3.83
CA VAL A 76 -3.82 19.97 -3.78
C VAL A 76 -3.49 21.07 -2.78
N GLY A 77 -3.69 22.34 -3.17
CA GLY A 77 -3.22 23.49 -2.43
C GLY A 77 -4.03 23.88 -1.18
N ASP A 78 -4.56 22.92 -0.43
CA ASP A 78 -5.38 23.13 0.77
C ASP A 78 -4.73 22.57 2.05
N ASN A 79 -3.41 22.57 2.10
CA ASN A 79 -2.63 22.05 3.22
C ASN A 79 -2.92 20.57 3.52
N ARG A 80 -3.11 19.78 2.45
CA ARG A 80 -3.37 18.33 2.51
C ARG A 80 -4.70 17.96 3.17
N ARG A 81 -5.59 18.91 3.34
CA ARG A 81 -6.90 18.64 3.96
C ARG A 81 -7.70 17.63 3.14
N THR A 82 -7.78 17.84 1.82
CA THR A 82 -8.51 16.94 0.92
C THR A 82 -7.91 15.54 0.96
N GLN A 83 -6.58 15.43 0.95
CA GLN A 83 -5.92 14.14 1.07
C GLN A 83 -6.26 13.44 2.39
N ARG A 84 -6.23 14.17 3.51
CA ARG A 84 -6.56 13.58 4.83
C ARG A 84 -7.98 13.08 4.88
N LEU A 85 -8.95 13.86 4.36
CA LEU A 85 -10.36 13.47 4.35
C LEU A 85 -10.59 12.23 3.49
N LYS A 86 -9.98 12.17 2.31
CA LYS A 86 -10.09 11.01 1.42
C LYS A 86 -9.39 9.79 2.02
N THR A 87 -8.28 9.98 2.70
CA THR A 87 -7.57 8.90 3.38
C THR A 87 -8.48 8.26 4.42
N VAL A 88 -9.14 9.06 5.26
CA VAL A 88 -10.09 8.56 6.25
C VAL A 88 -11.21 7.77 5.58
N GLU A 89 -11.78 8.32 4.50
CA GLU A 89 -12.87 7.66 3.76
C GLU A 89 -12.45 6.30 3.22
N ARG A 90 -11.29 6.23 2.54
CA ARG A 90 -10.80 4.97 1.96
C ARG A 90 -10.42 3.95 3.03
N CYS A 91 -9.81 4.41 4.11
CA CYS A 91 -9.45 3.53 5.22
C CYS A 91 -10.71 2.99 5.92
N GLN A 92 -11.76 3.82 6.08
CA GLN A 92 -13.01 3.36 6.67
C GLN A 92 -13.69 2.32 5.79
N GLU A 93 -13.71 2.51 4.48
CA GLU A 93 -14.23 1.52 3.54
C GLU A 93 -13.49 0.19 3.67
N GLN A 94 -12.17 0.23 3.82
CA GLN A 94 -11.35 -0.96 3.99
C GLN A 94 -11.62 -1.65 5.33
N VAL A 95 -11.78 -0.88 6.41
CA VAL A 95 -12.16 -1.41 7.72
C VAL A 95 -13.49 -2.17 7.63
N ASP A 96 -14.46 -1.58 6.95
CA ASP A 96 -15.79 -2.19 6.81
C ASP A 96 -15.72 -3.50 6.03
N ARG A 97 -14.95 -3.54 4.94
CA ARG A 97 -14.72 -4.78 4.16
C ARG A 97 -14.05 -5.87 5.02
N LEU A 98 -13.04 -5.49 5.79
CA LEU A 98 -12.33 -6.44 6.65
C LEU A 98 -13.26 -7.00 7.74
N LYS A 99 -14.15 -6.18 8.28
CA LYS A 99 -15.14 -6.64 9.27
C LYS A 99 -16.11 -7.65 8.65
N GLU A 100 -16.55 -7.41 7.42
CA GLU A 100 -17.40 -8.36 6.70
C GLU A 100 -16.66 -9.68 6.45
N GLN A 101 -15.40 -9.61 6.00
CA GLN A 101 -14.58 -10.79 5.79
C GLN A 101 -14.37 -11.58 7.09
N ARG A 102 -14.20 -10.87 8.20
CA ARG A 102 -14.06 -11.51 9.52
C ARG A 102 -15.31 -12.30 9.91
N VAL A 103 -16.50 -11.74 9.65
CA VAL A 103 -17.76 -12.44 9.91
C VAL A 103 -17.83 -13.71 9.05
N ASP A 104 -17.49 -13.62 7.78
CA ASP A 104 -17.51 -14.76 6.86
C ASP A 104 -16.51 -15.83 7.26
N ILE A 105 -15.31 -15.43 7.68
CA ILE A 105 -14.27 -16.34 8.16
C ILE A 105 -14.75 -17.07 9.43
N ASP A 106 -15.32 -16.34 10.38
CA ASP A 106 -15.84 -16.92 11.61
C ASP A 106 -16.94 -17.95 11.34
N ALA A 107 -17.84 -17.62 10.40
CA ALA A 107 -18.91 -18.53 9.98
C ALA A 107 -18.34 -19.83 9.37
N THR A 108 -17.32 -19.70 8.52
CA THR A 108 -16.65 -20.85 7.88
C THR A 108 -15.95 -21.72 8.92
N ILE A 109 -15.28 -21.11 9.89
CA ILE A 109 -14.63 -21.82 10.98
C ILE A 109 -15.66 -22.64 11.76
N THR A 110 -16.78 -22.01 12.12
CA THR A 110 -17.86 -22.68 12.85
C THR A 110 -18.42 -23.87 12.08
N GLU A 111 -18.62 -23.71 10.77
CA GLU A 111 -19.12 -24.77 9.91
C GLU A 111 -18.14 -25.94 9.84
N LEU A 112 -16.83 -25.67 9.69
CA LEU A 112 -15.80 -26.70 9.65
C LEU A 112 -15.68 -27.41 11.00
N GLU A 113 -15.73 -26.70 12.10
CA GLU A 113 -15.70 -27.30 13.43
C GLU A 113 -16.88 -28.24 13.66
N GLY A 114 -18.07 -27.85 13.20
CA GLY A 114 -19.26 -28.68 13.26
C GLY A 114 -19.11 -29.96 12.41
N PHE A 115 -18.54 -29.84 11.23
CA PHE A 115 -18.26 -30.97 10.35
C PHE A 115 -17.24 -31.92 10.97
N ILE A 116 -16.18 -31.38 11.56
CA ILE A 116 -15.16 -32.17 12.27
C ILE A 116 -15.83 -32.98 13.40
N ALA A 117 -16.64 -32.32 14.21
CA ALA A 117 -17.33 -32.97 15.33
C ALA A 117 -18.24 -34.11 14.84
N LEU A 118 -18.96 -33.89 13.75
CA LEU A 118 -19.82 -34.88 13.15
C LEU A 118 -19.04 -36.12 12.68
N VAL A 119 -17.92 -35.93 12.00
CA VAL A 119 -17.07 -37.03 11.52
C VAL A 119 -16.45 -37.78 12.68
N LYS A 120 -15.97 -37.10 13.71
CA LYS A 120 -15.40 -37.72 14.91
C LYS A 120 -16.44 -38.60 15.62
N ALA A 121 -17.69 -38.17 15.67
CA ALA A 121 -18.76 -38.95 16.31
C ALA A 121 -19.02 -40.24 15.54
N GLN A 122 -18.82 -40.27 14.22
CA GLN A 122 -18.98 -41.47 13.40
C GLN A 122 -17.87 -42.50 13.64
N GLU A 123 -16.70 -42.06 14.11
CA GLU A 123 -15.55 -42.93 14.41
C GLU A 123 -15.65 -43.62 15.79
N SER A 124 -16.57 -43.21 16.61
CA SER A 124 -16.73 -43.74 17.96
C SER A 124 -17.41 -45.09 17.98
#